data_ea5473879ed42656aeb450625c676ab0
#
_entry.id   ea5473879ed42656aeb450625c676ab0
#
_cell.length_a   1.000
_cell.length_b   1.000
_cell.length_c   1.000
_cell.angle_alpha   90.00
_cell.angle_beta   90.00
_cell.angle_gamma   90.00
#
_symmetry.space_group_name_H-M   'P 1'
#
loop_
_entity.id
_entity.type
_entity.pdbx_description
1 polymer ?
#
loop_
_entity_poly.entity_id
_entity_poly.type
_entity_poly.pdbx_seq_one_letter_code
_entity_poly.pdbx_strand_id
1 'polypeptide(L)'
;MKKVNLLAAAVVAASFSMTSAYASGTGASLLHGDASYFRTGVASKSAHLNQEENLVGRLGNQFDTYIELAPNVTLNETDGTQWDFVTSVAYKAKVDGNYTDLRDQNSTDLALTQGYLKVKGLFDIDHEAVLWAGKKYNREDSHIVDQYWRNTSGNGVGIENLSLGSGKFSAHWVKNDIKDQEFQKGNRYCVTDNKVDVAYAFPVGPGNLELRYTRIMPQRYSSSRGVSPVKDYENGNLFAVKLGMPVLNGWNNTVLRYAKGGNANWAGADYGNDLASSVYGTVNSNAYAWDLMNFGAVNFTDRFHMLYHVRGTYADRKTVSDAPKSKMFQAVLRPVYVLTKMTKFMVEGGYHTLTGENDDGSKFNQNIGKLTLAYAVNPDAYNAWTRPEIRFYATYKHYGHESMVPSYMLDSNGGDNNQYIFGVQAEAWF
;
A
#
# COMPACT_ATOMS: atom_id res chain seq x y z
N MET A 1 0.36 16.61 23.35
CA MET A 1 0.93 16.71 22.01
C MET A 1 2.45 16.94 22.01
N LYS A 2 3.03 17.88 22.76
CA LYS A 2 4.51 18.03 22.88
C LYS A 2 5.26 16.75 23.30
N LYS A 3 4.63 15.88 24.10
CA LYS A 3 5.25 14.62 24.56
C LYS A 3 5.38 13.55 23.49
N VAL A 4 4.48 13.53 22.50
CA VAL A 4 4.51 12.53 21.41
C VAL A 4 5.64 12.83 20.43
N ASN A 5 5.84 14.11 20.10
CA ASN A 5 6.93 14.52 19.22
C ASN A 5 8.32 14.28 19.84
N LEU A 6 8.42 14.44 21.18
CA LEU A 6 9.64 14.16 21.91
C LEU A 6 9.92 12.64 21.96
N LEU A 7 8.87 11.82 22.07
CA LEU A 7 9.00 10.34 22.09
C LEU A 7 9.41 9.81 20.71
N ALA A 8 8.84 10.34 19.63
CA ALA A 8 9.21 9.94 18.27
C ALA A 8 10.64 10.39 17.92
N ALA A 9 11.02 11.61 18.29
CA ALA A 9 12.39 12.08 18.14
C ALA A 9 13.37 11.30 19.04
N ALA A 10 12.95 10.90 20.23
CA ALA A 10 13.74 10.09 21.15
C ALA A 10 13.87 8.64 20.65
N VAL A 11 12.83 8.06 20.03
CA VAL A 11 12.90 6.72 19.40
C VAL A 11 13.83 6.75 18.20
N VAL A 12 13.75 7.76 17.34
CA VAL A 12 14.67 7.95 16.21
C VAL A 12 16.10 8.18 16.73
N ALA A 13 16.31 9.07 17.70
CA ALA A 13 17.63 9.33 18.28
C ALA A 13 18.18 8.11 19.04
N ALA A 14 17.34 7.36 19.76
CA ALA A 14 17.73 6.12 20.44
C ALA A 14 18.07 5.03 19.44
N SER A 15 17.35 4.92 18.32
CA SER A 15 17.69 4.02 17.23
C SER A 15 19.08 4.33 16.67
N PHE A 16 19.39 5.60 16.44
CA PHE A 16 20.70 6.04 15.97
C PHE A 16 21.81 5.85 17.03
N SER A 17 21.53 6.04 18.31
CA SER A 17 22.54 5.90 19.38
C SER A 17 22.83 4.44 19.76
N MET A 18 21.84 3.54 19.70
CA MET A 18 22.06 2.11 19.89
C MET A 18 22.90 1.50 18.77
N THR A 19 22.78 2.05 17.56
CA THR A 19 23.55 1.59 16.40
C THR A 19 25.05 1.89 16.52
N SER A 20 25.45 2.97 17.19
CA SER A 20 26.85 3.29 17.40
C SER A 20 27.55 2.39 18.43
N ALA A 21 26.81 1.75 19.33
CA ALA A 21 27.36 0.89 20.37
C ALA A 21 27.68 -0.54 19.89
N TYR A 22 27.01 -1.03 18.83
CA TYR A 22 27.20 -2.36 18.27
C TYR A 22 28.02 -2.40 16.97
N ALA A 23 28.35 -1.24 16.40
CA ALA A 23 29.06 -1.13 15.11
C ALA A 23 30.56 -1.48 15.15
N SER A 24 31.08 -2.03 16.24
CA SER A 24 32.53 -2.29 16.37
C SER A 24 33.02 -3.60 15.75
N GLY A 25 32.24 -4.31 14.94
CA GLY A 25 32.65 -5.64 14.51
C GLY A 25 32.53 -6.01 13.04
N THR A 26 31.57 -5.50 12.31
CA THR A 26 31.42 -5.79 10.87
C THR A 26 30.66 -4.66 10.21
N GLY A 27 31.14 -4.15 9.08
CA GLY A 27 30.53 -3.03 8.35
C GLY A 27 29.11 -3.28 7.77
N ALA A 28 28.25 -3.91 8.56
CA ALA A 28 26.84 -4.07 8.28
C ALA A 28 26.14 -2.75 8.59
N SER A 29 25.59 -2.11 7.58
CA SER A 29 24.74 -0.95 7.72
C SER A 29 23.54 -1.32 8.59
N LEU A 30 23.39 -0.66 9.73
CA LEU A 30 22.32 -0.83 10.70
C LEU A 30 20.94 -0.36 10.19
N LEU A 31 20.90 0.17 8.97
CA LEU A 31 19.69 0.56 8.26
C LEU A 31 19.22 -0.52 7.26
N HIS A 32 19.81 -1.71 7.28
CA HIS A 32 19.31 -2.90 6.60
C HIS A 32 18.19 -3.57 7.41
N GLY A 33 17.18 -2.79 7.74
CA GLY A 33 15.89 -3.34 8.11
C GLY A 33 15.00 -3.41 6.88
N ASP A 34 14.05 -4.31 6.86
CA ASP A 34 13.09 -4.44 5.78
C ASP A 34 12.46 -3.07 5.45
N ALA A 35 13.01 -2.41 4.42
CA ALA A 35 12.43 -1.30 3.72
C ALA A 35 12.34 0.05 4.45
N SER A 36 13.46 0.64 4.85
CA SER A 36 13.52 2.11 4.93
C SER A 36 13.29 2.69 3.55
N TYR A 37 12.46 3.70 3.45
CA TYR A 37 12.03 4.31 2.20
C TYR A 37 12.07 5.83 2.27
N PHE A 38 12.53 6.46 1.21
CA PHE A 38 12.53 7.91 1.05
C PHE A 38 12.06 8.28 -0.34
N ARG A 39 11.19 9.28 -0.40
CA ARG A 39 10.90 10.01 -1.64
C ARG A 39 10.72 11.48 -1.34
N THR A 40 11.15 12.30 -2.26
CA THR A 40 10.84 13.72 -2.29
C THR A 40 10.77 14.19 -3.73
N GLY A 41 9.98 15.21 -3.99
CA GLY A 41 9.85 15.73 -5.34
C GLY A 41 9.42 17.18 -5.35
N VAL A 42 9.68 17.83 -6.49
CA VAL A 42 9.14 19.13 -6.83
C VAL A 42 8.49 19.05 -8.19
N ALA A 43 7.32 19.61 -8.30
CA ALA A 43 6.57 19.64 -9.55
C ALA A 43 6.06 21.05 -9.87
N SER A 44 5.71 21.28 -11.14
CA SER A 44 5.05 22.51 -11.58
C SER A 44 3.63 22.69 -11.03
N LYS A 45 3.11 21.68 -10.35
CA LYS A 45 1.83 21.68 -9.64
C LYS A 45 2.08 21.44 -8.15
N SER A 46 1.14 21.86 -7.32
CA SER A 46 1.23 21.70 -5.87
C SER A 46 1.05 20.26 -5.43
N ALA A 47 1.76 19.85 -4.38
CA ALA A 47 1.62 18.54 -3.73
C ALA A 47 0.25 18.30 -3.05
N HIS A 48 -0.57 19.32 -2.92
CA HIS A 48 -1.96 19.19 -2.47
C HIS A 48 -2.89 18.52 -3.48
N LEU A 49 -2.44 18.41 -4.72
CA LEU A 49 -3.24 17.87 -5.79
C LEU A 49 -3.33 16.36 -5.70
N ASN A 50 -4.47 15.83 -6.12
CA ASN A 50 -4.62 14.39 -6.26
C ASN A 50 -3.56 13.85 -7.20
N GLN A 51 -2.79 12.91 -6.72
CA GLN A 51 -1.69 12.34 -7.49
C GLN A 51 -2.16 11.14 -8.32
N GLU A 52 -3.22 10.47 -7.90
CA GLU A 52 -3.85 9.29 -8.53
C GLU A 52 -2.84 8.18 -8.90
N GLU A 53 -1.74 8.08 -8.14
CA GLU A 53 -0.71 7.07 -8.35
C GLU A 53 -1.26 5.64 -8.29
N ASN A 54 -2.32 5.46 -7.54
CA ASN A 54 -3.05 4.23 -7.38
C ASN A 54 -4.03 3.92 -8.52
N LEU A 55 -4.36 4.90 -9.36
CA LEU A 55 -5.23 4.71 -10.52
C LEU A 55 -4.44 4.55 -11.81
N VAL A 56 -3.46 5.39 -12.04
CA VAL A 56 -2.77 5.51 -13.34
C VAL A 56 -1.25 5.40 -13.24
N GLY A 57 -0.74 4.92 -12.11
CA GLY A 57 0.67 4.63 -11.90
C GLY A 57 1.46 5.75 -11.22
N ARG A 58 2.59 5.36 -10.63
CA ARG A 58 3.39 6.19 -9.71
C ARG A 58 4.33 7.16 -10.41
N LEU A 59 4.81 6.86 -11.63
CA LEU A 59 5.80 7.68 -12.31
C LEU A 59 5.23 9.07 -12.63
N GLY A 60 5.90 10.12 -12.15
CA GLY A 60 5.44 11.49 -12.33
C GLY A 60 4.17 11.87 -11.57
N ASN A 61 3.77 11.04 -10.60
CA ASN A 61 2.58 11.22 -9.78
C ASN A 61 2.88 11.27 -8.27
N GLN A 62 4.13 11.20 -7.87
CA GLN A 62 4.54 11.25 -6.48
C GLN A 62 5.57 12.36 -6.30
N PHE A 63 5.11 13.56 -5.98
CA PHE A 63 5.94 14.74 -5.76
C PHE A 63 5.80 15.32 -4.35
N ASP A 64 5.26 14.53 -3.43
CA ASP A 64 5.28 14.77 -1.98
C ASP A 64 6.64 14.39 -1.37
N THR A 65 6.85 14.78 -0.11
CA THR A 65 7.98 14.29 0.68
C THR A 65 7.48 13.23 1.65
N TYR A 66 8.07 12.05 1.57
CA TYR A 66 7.80 10.93 2.46
C TYR A 66 9.12 10.26 2.85
N ILE A 67 9.27 9.96 4.12
CA ILE A 67 10.37 9.15 4.63
C ILE A 67 9.82 8.14 5.63
N GLU A 68 10.28 6.91 5.54
CA GLU A 68 10.01 5.86 6.51
C GLU A 68 11.33 5.20 6.89
N LEU A 69 11.65 5.25 8.18
CA LEU A 69 12.84 4.61 8.73
C LEU A 69 12.41 3.37 9.51
N ALA A 70 12.96 2.23 9.14
CA ALA A 70 12.58 0.92 9.68
C ALA A 70 13.79 0.17 10.29
N PRO A 71 14.37 0.64 11.42
CA PRO A 71 15.46 -0.06 12.08
C PRO A 71 14.99 -1.39 12.68
N ASN A 72 15.81 -2.40 12.52
CA ASN A 72 15.66 -3.72 13.14
C ASN A 72 16.82 -3.93 14.11
N VAL A 73 16.53 -4.31 15.35
CA VAL A 73 17.51 -4.50 16.42
C VAL A 73 17.41 -5.92 16.97
N THR A 74 18.49 -6.70 16.86
CA THR A 74 18.57 -7.99 17.54
C THR A 74 18.79 -7.74 19.02
N LEU A 75 17.81 -8.16 19.82
CA LEU A 75 17.82 -8.01 21.28
C LEU A 75 18.55 -9.16 21.97
N ASN A 76 18.42 -10.36 21.44
CA ASN A 76 19.06 -11.56 21.98
C ASN A 76 19.20 -12.62 20.87
N GLU A 77 20.29 -13.37 20.97
CA GLU A 77 20.55 -14.55 20.15
C GLU A 77 21.18 -15.63 21.06
N THR A 78 20.45 -16.71 21.28
CA THR A 78 20.88 -17.80 22.18
C THR A 78 20.32 -19.12 21.66
N ASP A 79 21.18 -20.14 21.59
CA ASP A 79 20.80 -21.53 21.25
C ASP A 79 20.00 -21.65 19.93
N GLY A 80 20.38 -20.85 18.92
CA GLY A 80 19.71 -20.85 17.61
C GLY A 80 18.37 -20.08 17.56
N THR A 81 17.98 -19.45 18.67
CA THR A 81 16.79 -18.60 18.76
C THR A 81 17.22 -17.13 18.70
N GLN A 82 16.67 -16.38 17.75
CA GLN A 82 16.91 -14.95 17.56
C GLN A 82 15.66 -14.12 17.88
N TRP A 83 15.85 -13.11 18.74
CA TRP A 83 14.82 -12.15 19.12
C TRP A 83 15.14 -10.78 18.55
N ASP A 84 14.28 -10.27 17.70
CA ASP A 84 14.43 -8.94 17.10
C ASP A 84 13.29 -8.02 17.51
N PHE A 85 13.63 -6.75 17.71
CA PHE A 85 12.65 -5.66 17.76
C PHE A 85 12.69 -4.91 16.44
N VAL A 86 11.54 -4.86 15.77
CA VAL A 86 11.36 -4.11 14.52
C VAL A 86 10.50 -2.90 14.79
N THR A 87 10.96 -1.74 14.35
CA THR A 87 10.20 -0.50 14.44
C THR A 87 10.24 0.25 13.12
N SER A 88 9.23 1.05 12.86
CA SER A 88 9.21 1.93 11.71
C SER A 88 8.50 3.23 12.06
N VAL A 89 9.13 4.34 11.69
CA VAL A 89 8.60 5.70 11.87
C VAL A 89 8.52 6.36 10.51
N ALA A 90 7.32 6.82 10.16
CA ALA A 90 7.08 7.52 8.91
C ALA A 90 6.79 9.00 9.15
N TYR A 91 7.31 9.82 8.25
CA TYR A 91 7.01 11.23 8.12
C TYR A 91 6.50 11.52 6.71
N LYS A 92 5.39 12.22 6.61
CA LYS A 92 4.82 12.67 5.34
C LYS A 92 4.52 14.17 5.42
N ALA A 93 5.13 14.94 4.52
CA ALA A 93 4.74 16.32 4.31
C ALA A 93 3.53 16.38 3.38
N LYS A 94 2.47 17.05 3.82
CA LYS A 94 1.24 17.23 3.05
C LYS A 94 1.27 18.45 2.14
N VAL A 95 2.26 19.33 2.32
CA VAL A 95 2.35 20.64 1.64
C VAL A 95 3.69 20.76 0.93
N ASP A 96 3.70 21.54 -0.13
CA ASP A 96 4.89 21.91 -0.87
C ASP A 96 6.04 22.34 0.03
N GLY A 97 6.95 21.52 0.19
CA GLY A 97 8.37 21.56 0.43
C GLY A 97 9.04 22.61 1.30
N ASN A 98 8.36 23.65 1.71
CA ASN A 98 9.00 24.71 2.49
C ASN A 98 8.87 24.53 4.00
N TYR A 99 8.19 23.49 4.46
CA TYR A 99 7.95 23.30 5.88
C TYR A 99 8.86 22.22 6.45
N THR A 100 9.98 22.66 6.91
CA THR A 100 10.88 21.88 7.76
C THR A 100 10.39 21.80 9.21
N ASP A 101 9.27 22.44 9.53
CA ASP A 101 8.79 22.54 10.88
C ASP A 101 7.82 21.40 11.22
N LEU A 102 8.31 20.41 11.98
CA LEU A 102 7.50 19.34 12.58
C LEU A 102 6.34 19.86 13.48
N ARG A 103 6.26 21.18 13.72
CA ARG A 103 5.24 21.81 14.54
C ARG A 103 3.99 22.21 13.76
N ASP A 104 4.04 22.22 12.44
CA ASP A 104 2.85 22.49 11.64
C ASP A 104 1.98 21.24 11.54
N GLN A 105 1.04 21.12 12.48
CA GLN A 105 0.15 19.96 12.61
C GLN A 105 -0.85 19.80 11.45
N ASN A 106 -1.00 20.82 10.61
CA ASN A 106 -1.94 20.79 9.49
C ASN A 106 -1.30 20.27 8.20
N SER A 107 0.02 20.27 8.12
CA SER A 107 0.77 19.98 6.89
C SER A 107 1.64 18.74 6.96
N THR A 108 1.84 18.13 8.13
CA THR A 108 2.74 17.00 8.32
C THR A 108 2.11 15.90 9.16
N ASP A 109 2.38 14.64 8.76
CA ASP A 109 2.03 13.45 9.54
C ASP A 109 3.32 12.76 9.99
N LEU A 110 3.43 12.55 11.31
CA LEU A 110 4.45 11.70 11.91
C LEU A 110 3.75 10.53 12.59
N ALA A 111 4.13 9.30 12.24
CA ALA A 111 3.49 8.10 12.76
C ALA A 111 4.49 7.01 13.10
N LEU A 112 4.26 6.32 14.22
CA LEU A 112 4.84 5.00 14.45
C LEU A 112 4.04 3.99 13.62
N THR A 113 4.62 3.55 12.50
CA THR A 113 3.92 2.68 11.54
C THR A 113 4.05 1.22 11.89
N GLN A 114 5.19 0.80 12.46
CA GLN A 114 5.43 -0.53 12.99
C GLN A 114 6.12 -0.46 14.36
N GLY A 115 5.87 -1.47 15.20
CA GLY A 115 6.54 -1.70 16.45
C GLY A 115 6.18 -3.09 16.96
N TYR A 116 7.04 -4.10 16.70
CA TYR A 116 6.77 -5.47 17.08
C TYR A 116 8.04 -6.25 17.42
N LEU A 117 7.86 -7.30 18.21
CA LEU A 117 8.87 -8.31 18.45
C LEU A 117 8.68 -9.47 17.47
N LYS A 118 9.76 -10.03 16.96
CA LYS A 118 9.78 -11.28 16.21
C LYS A 118 10.80 -12.24 16.79
N VAL A 119 10.47 -13.53 16.74
CA VAL A 119 11.31 -14.63 17.20
C VAL A 119 11.45 -15.62 16.08
N LYS A 120 12.67 -15.91 15.70
CA LYS A 120 13.06 -16.97 14.75
C LYS A 120 13.80 -18.09 15.50
N GLY A 121 13.68 -19.34 15.04
CA GLY A 121 14.33 -20.47 15.67
C GLY A 121 13.60 -21.02 16.90
N LEU A 122 12.39 -20.54 17.20
CA LEU A 122 11.62 -20.98 18.38
C LEU A 122 11.07 -22.41 18.27
N PHE A 123 10.80 -22.86 17.05
CA PHE A 123 10.12 -24.13 16.79
C PHE A 123 11.12 -25.19 16.35
N ASP A 124 11.27 -26.27 17.11
CA ASP A 124 12.16 -27.40 16.78
C ASP A 124 11.84 -28.04 15.41
N ILE A 125 10.56 -27.99 15.01
CA ILE A 125 10.08 -28.55 13.73
C ILE A 125 10.43 -27.68 12.53
N ASP A 126 10.68 -26.37 12.74
CA ASP A 126 11.04 -25.43 11.69
C ASP A 126 11.70 -24.18 12.26
N HIS A 127 13.02 -24.12 12.22
CA HIS A 127 13.80 -22.97 12.70
C HIS A 127 13.62 -21.70 11.82
N GLU A 128 13.04 -21.83 10.60
CA GLU A 128 12.73 -20.69 9.74
C GLU A 128 11.37 -20.05 10.03
N ALA A 129 10.52 -20.73 10.80
CA ALA A 129 9.25 -20.17 11.21
C ALA A 129 9.44 -18.98 12.17
N VAL A 130 8.65 -17.95 11.99
CA VAL A 130 8.71 -16.70 12.74
C VAL A 130 7.43 -16.52 13.54
N LEU A 131 7.56 -16.40 14.86
CA LEU A 131 6.49 -15.88 15.72
C LEU A 131 6.68 -14.37 15.89
N TRP A 132 5.60 -13.59 15.79
CA TRP A 132 5.67 -12.15 16.02
C TRP A 132 4.49 -11.63 16.85
N ALA A 133 4.70 -10.52 17.56
CA ALA A 133 3.65 -9.82 18.30
C ALA A 133 3.90 -8.31 18.33
N GLY A 134 2.85 -7.52 18.10
CA GLY A 134 2.90 -6.06 18.08
C GLY A 134 2.21 -5.46 16.87
N LYS A 135 2.56 -4.23 16.54
CA LYS A 135 2.04 -3.50 15.37
C LYS A 135 2.90 -3.79 14.15
N LYS A 136 2.35 -4.50 13.18
CA LYS A 136 3.09 -4.97 12.01
C LYS A 136 2.37 -4.66 10.70
N TYR A 137 3.13 -4.30 9.66
CA TYR A 137 2.67 -4.33 8.29
C TYR A 137 2.62 -5.75 7.74
N ASN A 138 1.42 -6.20 7.39
CA ASN A 138 1.16 -7.42 6.64
C ASN A 138 0.53 -7.04 5.31
N ARG A 139 1.32 -6.46 4.42
CA ARG A 139 0.85 -5.92 3.14
C ARG A 139 1.80 -6.27 2.01
N GLU A 140 1.26 -6.36 0.80
CA GLU A 140 2.03 -6.57 -0.42
C GLU A 140 1.37 -5.80 -1.56
N ASP A 141 2.14 -4.95 -2.20
CA ASP A 141 1.70 -4.08 -3.29
C ASP A 141 2.03 -4.65 -4.67
N SER A 142 1.55 -3.97 -5.70
CA SER A 142 1.83 -4.26 -7.11
C SER A 142 2.92 -3.37 -7.72
N HIS A 143 3.70 -2.67 -6.90
CA HIS A 143 4.88 -1.85 -7.21
C HIS A 143 4.66 -0.58 -8.02
N ILE A 144 4.18 -0.65 -9.28
CA ILE A 144 4.08 0.55 -10.15
C ILE A 144 2.82 1.36 -9.93
N VAL A 145 1.88 0.82 -9.16
CA VAL A 145 0.72 1.51 -8.62
C VAL A 145 0.75 1.38 -7.10
N ASP A 146 0.29 2.38 -6.38
CA ASP A 146 0.25 2.33 -4.92
C ASP A 146 -1.01 1.56 -4.46
N GLN A 147 -1.07 0.28 -4.84
CA GLN A 147 -2.17 -0.64 -4.53
C GLN A 147 -1.66 -1.93 -3.93
N TYR A 148 -2.30 -2.33 -2.85
CA TYR A 148 -2.00 -3.57 -2.18
C TYR A 148 -3.00 -4.65 -2.60
N TRP A 149 -2.52 -5.79 -3.05
CA TRP A 149 -3.38 -6.94 -3.24
C TRP A 149 -3.69 -7.63 -1.90
N ARG A 150 -2.86 -7.40 -0.89
CA ARG A 150 -3.00 -7.88 0.49
C ARG A 150 -2.66 -6.74 1.45
N ASN A 151 -3.54 -6.50 2.43
CA ASN A 151 -3.25 -5.64 3.58
C ASN A 151 -4.05 -6.10 4.79
N THR A 152 -3.40 -6.89 5.63
CA THR A 152 -3.92 -7.34 6.93
C THR A 152 -3.05 -6.78 8.06
N SER A 153 -2.50 -5.58 7.86
CA SER A 153 -1.70 -4.86 8.85
C SER A 153 -2.50 -4.52 10.10
N GLY A 154 -1.83 -4.46 11.25
CA GLY A 154 -2.47 -4.08 12.51
C GLY A 154 -1.67 -4.47 13.74
N ASN A 155 -2.27 -4.26 14.92
CA ASN A 155 -1.75 -4.73 16.19
C ASN A 155 -2.21 -6.16 16.43
N GLY A 156 -1.30 -7.09 16.64
CA GLY A 156 -1.68 -8.49 16.81
C GLY A 156 -0.52 -9.45 17.05
N VAL A 157 -0.77 -10.68 16.69
CA VAL A 157 0.16 -11.79 16.82
C VAL A 157 0.02 -12.72 15.62
N GLY A 158 1.10 -13.35 15.22
CA GLY A 158 1.06 -14.32 14.13
C GLY A 158 2.28 -15.20 14.03
N ILE A 159 2.10 -16.28 13.30
CA ILE A 159 3.17 -17.19 12.87
C ILE A 159 3.32 -17.09 11.36
N GLU A 160 4.55 -17.07 10.88
CA GLU A 160 4.87 -16.98 9.46
C GLU A 160 5.87 -18.06 9.05
N ASN A 161 5.73 -18.53 7.83
CA ASN A 161 6.67 -19.45 7.17
C ASN A 161 6.86 -20.80 7.85
N LEU A 162 5.87 -21.27 8.64
CA LEU A 162 5.93 -22.61 9.24
C LEU A 162 5.85 -23.68 8.14
N SER A 163 6.83 -24.55 8.08
CA SER A 163 6.85 -25.66 7.13
C SER A 163 5.70 -26.64 7.39
N LEU A 164 4.89 -26.87 6.38
CA LEU A 164 3.80 -27.82 6.42
C LEU A 164 3.76 -28.59 5.09
N GLY A 165 4.17 -29.84 5.09
CA GLY A 165 4.36 -30.63 3.88
C GLY A 165 5.37 -29.96 2.93
N SER A 166 5.01 -29.77 1.67
CA SER A 166 5.85 -29.11 0.68
C SER A 166 5.77 -27.58 0.70
N GLY A 167 4.93 -27.00 1.53
CA GLY A 167 4.63 -25.56 1.55
C GLY A 167 4.92 -24.90 2.87
N LYS A 168 4.59 -23.62 2.93
CA LYS A 168 4.75 -22.74 4.08
C LYS A 168 3.38 -22.23 4.54
N PHE A 169 3.09 -22.43 5.80
CA PHE A 169 1.87 -21.97 6.45
C PHE A 169 2.14 -20.66 7.20
N SER A 170 1.17 -19.74 7.14
CA SER A 170 1.18 -18.52 7.94
C SER A 170 -0.22 -18.22 8.45
N ALA A 171 -0.31 -17.73 9.68
CA ALA A 171 -1.57 -17.31 10.27
C ALA A 171 -1.34 -16.13 11.21
N HIS A 172 -2.28 -15.19 11.24
CA HIS A 172 -2.23 -14.10 12.20
C HIS A 172 -3.63 -13.61 12.60
N TRP A 173 -3.68 -13.00 13.75
CA TRP A 173 -4.82 -12.27 14.25
C TRP A 173 -4.38 -10.84 14.57
N VAL A 174 -5.07 -9.86 14.00
CA VAL A 174 -4.78 -8.44 14.21
C VAL A 174 -6.06 -7.65 14.48
N LYS A 175 -5.88 -6.53 15.14
CA LYS A 175 -6.92 -5.56 15.41
C LYS A 175 -6.49 -4.17 14.93
N ASN A 176 -7.44 -3.46 14.34
CA ASN A 176 -7.30 -2.04 14.01
C ASN A 176 -8.52 -1.28 14.48
N ASP A 177 -8.30 -0.11 15.04
CA ASP A 177 -9.39 0.83 15.28
C ASP A 177 -9.63 1.65 14.02
N ILE A 178 -10.84 1.58 13.50
CA ILE A 178 -11.28 2.35 12.35
C ILE A 178 -11.93 3.62 12.88
N LYS A 179 -11.41 4.78 12.48
CA LYS A 179 -12.04 6.06 12.78
C LYS A 179 -13.23 6.25 11.87
N ASP A 180 -14.44 6.23 12.42
CA ASP A 180 -15.63 6.63 11.69
C ASP A 180 -15.62 8.15 11.41
N GLN A 181 -16.23 8.56 10.29
CA GLN A 181 -16.40 10.00 9.99
C GLN A 181 -17.20 10.74 11.05
N GLU A 182 -18.10 10.08 11.77
CA GLU A 182 -18.81 10.65 12.90
C GLU A 182 -17.90 10.95 14.09
N PHE A 183 -16.80 10.23 14.25
CA PHE A 183 -15.78 10.54 15.25
C PHE A 183 -15.13 11.90 14.99
N GLN A 184 -14.96 12.29 13.74
CA GLN A 184 -14.42 13.59 13.35
C GLN A 184 -15.37 14.76 13.67
N LYS A 185 -16.68 14.49 13.80
CA LYS A 185 -17.70 15.47 14.17
C LYS A 185 -17.95 15.56 15.69
N GLY A 186 -17.07 14.97 16.51
CA GLY A 186 -17.18 14.99 17.96
C GLY A 186 -18.00 13.87 18.57
N ASN A 187 -18.53 12.98 17.79
CA ASN A 187 -19.20 11.75 18.25
C ASN A 187 -18.14 10.65 18.42
N ARG A 188 -18.09 10.03 19.59
CA ARG A 188 -17.05 9.04 19.95
C ARG A 188 -17.43 7.63 19.54
N TYR A 189 -17.45 7.34 18.24
CA TYR A 189 -17.61 5.98 17.73
C TYR A 189 -16.29 5.46 17.20
N CYS A 190 -15.81 4.34 17.74
CA CYS A 190 -14.73 3.57 17.16
C CYS A 190 -15.30 2.21 16.76
N VAL A 191 -15.04 1.79 15.55
CA VAL A 191 -15.22 0.41 15.13
C VAL A 191 -13.85 -0.25 15.18
N THR A 192 -13.75 -1.31 15.95
CA THR A 192 -12.55 -2.15 15.94
C THR A 192 -12.75 -3.26 14.94
N ASP A 193 -11.81 -3.40 14.03
CA ASP A 193 -11.77 -4.43 13.04
C ASP A 193 -10.87 -5.59 13.51
N ASN A 194 -11.48 -6.77 13.73
CA ASN A 194 -10.74 -7.99 14.05
C ASN A 194 -10.53 -8.78 12.77
N LYS A 195 -9.28 -9.03 12.39
CA LYS A 195 -8.90 -9.81 11.22
C LYS A 195 -8.21 -11.09 11.64
N VAL A 196 -8.71 -12.22 11.16
CA VAL A 196 -7.99 -13.49 11.18
C VAL A 196 -7.61 -13.81 9.75
N ASP A 197 -6.34 -14.01 9.52
CA ASP A 197 -5.78 -14.29 8.20
C ASP A 197 -4.98 -15.58 8.23
N VAL A 198 -5.18 -16.43 7.24
CA VAL A 198 -4.51 -17.73 7.11
C VAL A 198 -4.05 -17.87 5.66
N ALA A 199 -2.81 -18.29 5.47
CA ALA A 199 -2.23 -18.52 4.15
C ALA A 199 -1.43 -19.82 4.10
N TYR A 200 -1.45 -20.45 2.95
CA TYR A 200 -0.60 -21.58 2.62
C TYR A 200 0.01 -21.38 1.24
N ALA A 201 1.33 -21.33 1.18
CA ALA A 201 2.08 -21.14 -0.05
C ALA A 201 2.92 -22.38 -0.35
N PHE A 202 2.86 -22.87 -1.59
CA PHE A 202 3.57 -24.08 -1.99
C PHE A 202 4.07 -23.99 -3.46
N PRO A 203 5.16 -24.68 -3.78
CA PRO A 203 5.71 -24.66 -5.12
C PRO A 203 4.77 -25.35 -6.14
N VAL A 204 4.63 -24.73 -7.32
CA VAL A 204 3.90 -25.28 -8.47
C VAL A 204 4.72 -25.08 -9.74
N GLY A 205 5.29 -26.14 -10.28
CA GLY A 205 6.22 -26.05 -11.40
C GLY A 205 7.41 -25.13 -11.07
N PRO A 206 7.73 -24.15 -11.91
CA PRO A 206 8.80 -23.18 -11.63
C PRO A 206 8.35 -22.02 -10.73
N GLY A 207 7.08 -21.97 -10.35
CA GLY A 207 6.45 -20.88 -9.60
C GLY A 207 6.01 -21.28 -8.20
N ASN A 208 5.23 -20.41 -7.60
CA ASN A 208 4.66 -20.60 -6.27
C ASN A 208 3.18 -20.21 -6.25
N LEU A 209 2.35 -21.04 -5.65
CA LEU A 209 0.91 -20.78 -5.46
C LEU A 209 0.65 -20.49 -3.98
N GLU A 210 0.02 -19.35 -3.69
CA GLU A 210 -0.47 -19.00 -2.36
C GLU A 210 -2.00 -19.02 -2.35
N LEU A 211 -2.56 -19.74 -1.39
CA LEU A 211 -3.98 -19.74 -1.05
C LEU A 211 -4.13 -18.97 0.25
N ARG A 212 -5.06 -18.00 0.28
CA ARG A 212 -5.27 -17.15 1.45
C ARG A 212 -6.75 -17.00 1.77
N TYR A 213 -7.04 -16.98 3.04
CA TYR A 213 -8.36 -16.66 3.57
C TYR A 213 -8.24 -15.64 4.69
N THR A 214 -9.01 -14.53 4.57
CA THR A 214 -9.12 -13.52 5.61
C THR A 214 -10.56 -13.41 6.08
N ARG A 215 -10.79 -13.59 7.36
CA ARG A 215 -12.06 -13.34 8.05
C ARG A 215 -11.98 -12.03 8.80
N ILE A 216 -13.02 -11.20 8.66
CA ILE A 216 -13.11 -9.94 9.35
C ILE A 216 -14.39 -9.85 10.12
N MET A 217 -14.24 -9.41 11.35
CA MET A 217 -15.30 -9.35 12.34
C MET A 217 -15.27 -7.96 12.98
N PRO A 218 -15.97 -6.97 12.40
CA PRO A 218 -16.07 -5.65 12.98
C PRO A 218 -16.74 -5.73 14.36
N GLN A 219 -16.13 -5.09 15.34
CA GLN A 219 -16.71 -4.94 16.68
C GLN A 219 -17.20 -3.52 16.87
N ARG A 220 -18.42 -3.37 17.34
CA ARG A 220 -19.02 -2.09 17.67
C ARG A 220 -18.55 -1.64 19.06
N TYR A 221 -18.18 -0.38 19.15
CA TYR A 221 -18.04 0.31 20.42
C TYR A 221 -19.21 1.26 20.62
N SER A 222 -20.06 1.00 21.62
CA SER A 222 -21.00 2.01 22.10
C SER A 222 -20.28 2.89 23.13
N SER A 223 -20.23 4.20 22.91
CA SER A 223 -19.83 5.08 23.98
C SER A 223 -20.90 5.07 25.07
N SER A 224 -20.49 5.19 26.35
CA SER A 224 -21.33 5.21 27.54
C SER A 224 -22.31 6.42 27.63
N ARG A 225 -22.55 7.14 26.56
CA ARG A 225 -23.41 8.34 26.50
C ARG A 225 -24.63 8.20 25.60
N GLY A 226 -25.19 7.04 25.46
CA GLY A 226 -26.57 6.84 24.98
C GLY A 226 -26.89 7.39 23.58
N VAL A 227 -25.96 7.41 22.68
CA VAL A 227 -26.18 7.86 21.30
C VAL A 227 -26.50 6.65 20.41
N SER A 228 -27.42 6.85 19.52
CA SER A 228 -28.08 6.00 18.53
C SER A 228 -27.23 4.88 17.91
N PRO A 229 -27.88 3.78 17.49
CA PRO A 229 -27.17 2.60 17.01
C PRO A 229 -26.26 2.96 15.84
N VAL A 230 -24.99 2.64 16.02
CA VAL A 230 -23.96 2.62 14.98
C VAL A 230 -24.49 1.78 13.82
N LYS A 231 -24.24 2.23 12.59
CA LYS A 231 -24.50 1.48 11.36
C LYS A 231 -24.03 0.04 11.52
N ASP A 232 -24.82 -0.90 11.06
CA ASP A 232 -24.50 -2.31 11.12
C ASP A 232 -23.37 -2.63 10.15
N TYR A 233 -22.20 -2.96 10.69
CA TYR A 233 -21.06 -3.44 9.90
C TYR A 233 -21.17 -4.95 9.75
N GLU A 234 -21.18 -5.40 8.53
CA GLU A 234 -21.24 -6.82 8.22
C GLU A 234 -19.87 -7.48 8.34
N ASN A 235 -19.87 -8.71 8.84
CA ASN A 235 -18.68 -9.55 8.76
C ASN A 235 -18.27 -9.76 7.30
N GLY A 236 -16.96 -9.84 7.07
CA GLY A 236 -16.41 -10.06 5.75
C GLY A 236 -15.60 -11.33 5.64
N ASN A 237 -15.58 -11.87 4.42
CA ASN A 237 -14.71 -12.98 4.03
C ASN A 237 -13.98 -12.60 2.76
N LEU A 238 -12.69 -12.88 2.72
CA LEU A 238 -11.85 -12.66 1.55
C LEU A 238 -11.09 -13.94 1.24
N PHE A 239 -11.23 -14.45 0.04
CA PHE A 239 -10.45 -15.54 -0.52
C PHE A 239 -9.51 -14.96 -1.57
N ALA A 240 -8.24 -15.34 -1.52
CA ALA A 240 -7.27 -14.95 -2.53
C ALA A 240 -6.44 -16.15 -2.97
N VAL A 241 -6.14 -16.15 -4.26
CA VAL A 241 -5.19 -17.09 -4.88
C VAL A 241 -4.17 -16.26 -5.61
N LYS A 242 -2.89 -16.41 -5.27
CA LYS A 242 -1.77 -15.75 -5.95
C LYS A 242 -0.87 -16.80 -6.59
N LEU A 243 -0.67 -16.69 -7.89
CA LEU A 243 0.30 -17.47 -8.65
C LEU A 243 1.48 -16.57 -9.03
N GLY A 244 2.64 -16.85 -8.45
CA GLY A 244 3.91 -16.22 -8.82
C GLY A 244 4.68 -17.11 -9.78
N MET A 245 5.14 -16.55 -10.91
CA MET A 245 5.86 -17.29 -11.95
C MET A 245 7.08 -16.49 -12.45
N PRO A 246 8.24 -17.13 -12.70
CA PRO A 246 9.30 -16.51 -13.47
C PRO A 246 8.85 -16.37 -14.93
N VAL A 247 9.06 -15.22 -15.55
CA VAL A 247 8.71 -14.93 -16.94
C VAL A 247 9.75 -14.02 -17.56
N LEU A 248 10.32 -14.39 -18.71
CA LEU A 248 11.25 -13.55 -19.51
C LEU A 248 12.36 -12.88 -18.69
N ASN A 249 13.12 -13.66 -17.92
CA ASN A 249 14.16 -13.19 -16.99
C ASN A 249 13.66 -12.17 -15.95
N GLY A 250 12.38 -12.19 -15.64
CA GLY A 250 11.72 -11.40 -14.65
C GLY A 250 10.71 -12.23 -13.87
N TRP A 251 9.64 -11.62 -13.45
CA TRP A 251 8.59 -12.26 -12.65
C TRP A 251 7.20 -11.72 -13.00
N ASN A 252 6.19 -12.56 -12.77
CA ASN A 252 4.78 -12.25 -12.91
C ASN A 252 4.02 -12.74 -11.68
N ASN A 253 3.09 -11.97 -11.19
CA ASN A 253 2.10 -12.38 -10.22
C ASN A 253 0.70 -12.22 -10.81
N THR A 254 -0.09 -13.28 -10.71
CA THR A 254 -1.53 -13.25 -10.99
C THR A 254 -2.27 -13.48 -9.70
N VAL A 255 -3.16 -12.56 -9.33
CA VAL A 255 -3.94 -12.62 -8.09
C VAL A 255 -5.42 -12.58 -8.43
N LEU A 256 -6.12 -13.63 -8.03
CA LEU A 256 -7.59 -13.68 -8.07
C LEU A 256 -8.12 -13.57 -6.64
N ARG A 257 -9.07 -12.67 -6.41
CA ARG A 257 -9.71 -12.50 -5.10
C ARG A 257 -11.23 -12.55 -5.24
N TYR A 258 -11.86 -13.13 -4.22
CA TYR A 258 -13.31 -13.12 -4.04
C TYR A 258 -13.64 -12.63 -2.64
N ALA A 259 -14.44 -11.57 -2.56
CA ALA A 259 -14.90 -11.01 -1.31
C ALA A 259 -16.41 -11.22 -1.14
N LYS A 260 -16.85 -11.44 0.11
CA LYS A 260 -18.25 -11.57 0.47
C LYS A 260 -18.55 -10.82 1.76
N GLY A 261 -19.73 -10.22 1.85
CA GLY A 261 -20.17 -9.44 3.00
C GLY A 261 -19.40 -8.12 3.11
N GLY A 262 -18.98 -7.73 4.31
CA GLY A 262 -18.30 -6.46 4.57
C GLY A 262 -17.10 -6.17 3.67
N ASN A 263 -16.44 -7.20 3.15
CA ASN A 263 -15.30 -7.05 2.23
C ASN A 263 -15.69 -6.73 0.80
N ALA A 264 -16.94 -6.87 0.42
CA ALA A 264 -17.37 -6.69 -0.96
C ALA A 264 -17.42 -5.22 -1.39
N ASN A 265 -17.20 -4.29 -0.46
CA ASN A 265 -17.19 -2.85 -0.75
C ASN A 265 -15.98 -2.36 -1.56
N TRP A 266 -15.10 -3.25 -1.90
CA TRP A 266 -13.75 -3.02 -2.39
C TRP A 266 -13.54 -2.88 -3.89
N ALA A 267 -14.54 -3.06 -4.69
CA ALA A 267 -14.43 -2.98 -6.13
C ALA A 267 -14.51 -1.57 -6.70
N GLY A 268 -14.44 -0.56 -5.88
CA GLY A 268 -14.32 0.81 -6.35
C GLY A 268 -12.88 1.20 -6.60
N ALA A 269 -12.66 2.46 -6.78
CA ALA A 269 -11.35 3.09 -6.88
C ALA A 269 -10.53 2.89 -5.59
N ASP A 270 -11.13 2.35 -4.56
CA ASP A 270 -10.48 2.19 -3.29
C ASP A 270 -9.62 0.95 -3.31
N TYR A 271 -8.50 1.09 -3.10
CA TYR A 271 -7.19 0.56 -3.13
C TYR A 271 -7.04 -0.83 -2.51
N GLY A 272 -8.15 -1.52 -2.44
CA GLY A 272 -8.20 -2.96 -2.26
C GLY A 272 -7.74 -3.47 -0.92
N ASN A 273 -7.63 -2.59 0.06
CA ASN A 273 -6.80 -2.94 1.16
C ASN A 273 -7.47 -2.85 2.46
N ASP A 274 -8.39 -1.96 2.55
CA ASP A 274 -8.99 -1.67 3.80
C ASP A 274 -10.43 -2.05 3.79
N LEU A 275 -10.72 -2.86 4.72
CA LEU A 275 -12.05 -3.07 5.16
C LEU A 275 -12.67 -1.86 5.83
N ALA A 276 -11.84 -0.86 6.09
CA ALA A 276 -12.27 0.48 6.43
C ALA A 276 -13.29 1.03 5.44
N SER A 277 -13.23 0.62 4.20
CA SER A 277 -14.25 0.93 3.22
C SER A 277 -15.61 0.29 3.53
N SER A 278 -15.68 -0.77 4.31
CA SER A 278 -16.93 -1.32 4.82
C SER A 278 -17.62 -0.42 5.86
N VAL A 279 -16.88 0.54 6.39
CA VAL A 279 -17.38 1.51 7.39
C VAL A 279 -18.25 2.60 6.77
N TYR A 280 -18.06 2.89 5.48
CA TYR A 280 -18.72 4.01 4.81
C TYR A 280 -20.07 3.69 4.18
N GLY A 281 -20.50 2.43 4.18
CA GLY A 281 -21.77 2.02 3.62
C GLY A 281 -22.37 0.83 4.36
N THR A 282 -23.69 0.74 4.40
CA THR A 282 -24.38 -0.48 4.77
C THR A 282 -24.17 -1.51 3.67
N VAL A 283 -23.08 -2.27 3.77
CA VAL A 283 -22.83 -3.39 2.87
C VAL A 283 -23.66 -4.57 3.36
N ASN A 284 -24.49 -5.12 2.51
CA ASN A 284 -25.32 -6.27 2.83
C ASN A 284 -24.44 -7.54 2.98
N SER A 285 -24.81 -8.45 3.87
CA SER A 285 -24.17 -9.75 4.04
C SER A 285 -24.11 -10.60 2.75
N ASN A 286 -25.01 -10.34 1.80
CA ASN A 286 -25.05 -10.97 0.49
C ASN A 286 -24.20 -10.26 -0.57
N ALA A 287 -23.59 -9.13 -0.24
CA ALA A 287 -22.69 -8.42 -1.12
C ALA A 287 -21.50 -9.30 -1.52
N TYR A 288 -21.03 -9.13 -2.75
CA TYR A 288 -19.84 -9.85 -3.22
C TYR A 288 -19.05 -9.02 -4.23
N ALA A 289 -17.76 -9.33 -4.31
CA ALA A 289 -16.86 -8.71 -5.28
C ALA A 289 -15.86 -9.72 -5.82
N TRP A 290 -15.48 -9.53 -7.08
CA TRP A 290 -14.38 -10.22 -7.75
C TRP A 290 -13.31 -9.24 -8.15
N ASP A 291 -12.07 -9.67 -8.05
CA ASP A 291 -10.91 -8.86 -8.42
C ASP A 291 -9.83 -9.76 -9.00
N LEU A 292 -9.38 -9.42 -10.19
CA LEU A 292 -8.29 -10.08 -10.89
C LEU A 292 -7.19 -9.06 -11.16
N MET A 293 -5.98 -9.33 -10.65
CA MET A 293 -4.79 -8.56 -10.93
C MET A 293 -3.74 -9.41 -11.63
N ASN A 294 -3.03 -8.80 -12.54
CA ASN A 294 -1.81 -9.36 -13.11
C ASN A 294 -0.74 -8.26 -13.16
N PHE A 295 0.40 -8.49 -12.52
CA PHE A 295 1.45 -7.51 -12.44
C PHE A 295 2.83 -8.18 -12.38
N GLY A 296 3.84 -7.45 -12.84
CA GLY A 296 5.18 -7.99 -12.89
C GLY A 296 6.21 -7.06 -13.49
N ALA A 297 7.41 -7.61 -13.63
CA ALA A 297 8.52 -7.00 -14.34
C ALA A 297 9.12 -8.05 -15.27
N VAL A 298 9.30 -7.73 -16.54
CA VAL A 298 9.90 -8.61 -17.54
C VAL A 298 11.09 -7.93 -18.20
N ASN A 299 12.12 -8.73 -18.49
CA ASN A 299 13.34 -8.26 -19.13
C ASN A 299 13.44 -8.89 -20.53
N PHE A 300 13.09 -8.11 -21.56
CA PHE A 300 13.18 -8.59 -22.94
C PHE A 300 14.63 -8.68 -23.42
N THR A 301 15.45 -7.74 -22.99
CA THR A 301 16.90 -7.69 -23.20
C THR A 301 17.56 -7.06 -21.99
N ASP A 302 18.88 -7.04 -21.91
CA ASP A 302 19.62 -6.35 -20.84
C ASP A 302 19.32 -4.84 -20.79
N ARG A 303 18.89 -4.26 -21.92
CA ARG A 303 18.60 -2.83 -22.01
C ARG A 303 17.12 -2.48 -22.07
N PHE A 304 16.24 -3.46 -22.28
CA PHE A 304 14.82 -3.20 -22.40
C PHE A 304 14.02 -4.04 -21.43
N HIS A 305 13.40 -3.35 -20.48
CA HIS A 305 12.57 -3.93 -19.44
C HIS A 305 11.15 -3.37 -19.53
N MET A 306 10.19 -4.08 -18.99
CA MET A 306 8.83 -3.57 -18.83
C MET A 306 8.26 -3.96 -17.47
N LEU A 307 7.78 -2.97 -16.74
CA LEU A 307 6.95 -3.19 -15.56
C LEU A 307 5.49 -2.98 -15.96
N TYR A 308 4.59 -3.77 -15.40
CA TYR A 308 3.19 -3.68 -15.77
C TYR A 308 2.26 -4.04 -14.62
N HIS A 309 1.06 -3.50 -14.68
CA HIS A 309 -0.06 -3.81 -13.82
C HIS A 309 -1.35 -3.75 -14.62
N VAL A 310 -2.15 -4.80 -14.53
CA VAL A 310 -3.50 -4.84 -15.11
C VAL A 310 -4.45 -5.38 -14.04
N ARG A 311 -5.59 -4.73 -13.87
CA ARG A 311 -6.59 -5.11 -12.87
C ARG A 311 -8.00 -4.96 -13.42
N GLY A 312 -8.86 -5.90 -13.09
CA GLY A 312 -10.29 -5.83 -13.34
C GLY A 312 -11.07 -6.20 -12.09
N THR A 313 -12.10 -5.42 -11.75
CA THR A 313 -12.98 -5.71 -10.62
C THR A 313 -14.44 -5.67 -11.00
N TYR A 314 -15.24 -6.42 -10.26
CA TYR A 314 -16.70 -6.34 -10.27
C TYR A 314 -17.20 -6.42 -8.85
N ALA A 315 -18.11 -5.52 -8.44
CA ALA A 315 -18.81 -5.61 -7.17
C ALA A 315 -20.31 -5.49 -7.34
N ASP A 316 -21.02 -6.26 -6.56
CA ASP A 316 -22.45 -6.11 -6.29
C ASP A 316 -22.64 -5.98 -4.78
N ARG A 317 -22.81 -4.76 -4.32
CA ARG A 317 -22.83 -4.42 -2.87
C ARG A 317 -24.17 -4.74 -2.23
N LYS A 318 -25.22 -4.96 -3.03
CA LYS A 318 -26.58 -5.22 -2.54
C LYS A 318 -27.07 -4.12 -1.57
N THR A 319 -26.58 -2.91 -1.72
CA THR A 319 -26.96 -1.77 -0.89
C THR A 319 -28.00 -0.93 -1.58
N VAL A 320 -28.69 -0.11 -0.78
CA VAL A 320 -29.66 0.87 -1.25
C VAL A 320 -29.01 2.24 -1.46
N SER A 321 -27.72 2.38 -1.13
CA SER A 321 -26.99 3.66 -1.23
C SER A 321 -25.69 3.52 -2.02
N ASP A 322 -25.38 4.51 -2.83
CA ASP A 322 -24.15 4.75 -3.55
C ASP A 322 -23.53 3.57 -4.32
N ALA A 323 -23.84 3.49 -5.60
CA ALA A 323 -23.27 2.55 -6.55
C ALA A 323 -23.39 1.06 -6.17
N PRO A 324 -24.63 0.49 -6.14
CA PRO A 324 -24.84 -0.90 -5.77
C PRO A 324 -24.05 -1.89 -6.64
N LYS A 325 -23.80 -1.52 -7.90
CA LYS A 325 -22.99 -2.33 -8.82
C LYS A 325 -21.92 -1.47 -9.47
N SER A 326 -20.70 -1.99 -9.50
CA SER A 326 -19.59 -1.32 -10.18
C SER A 326 -18.66 -2.29 -10.87
N LYS A 327 -18.02 -1.80 -11.92
CA LYS A 327 -16.94 -2.48 -12.66
C LYS A 327 -15.77 -1.51 -12.79
N MET A 328 -14.59 -2.00 -12.59
CA MET A 328 -13.37 -1.23 -12.78
C MET A 328 -12.42 -1.99 -13.70
N PHE A 329 -11.76 -1.25 -14.57
CA PHE A 329 -10.60 -1.74 -15.31
C PHE A 329 -9.45 -0.74 -15.15
N GLN A 330 -8.26 -1.28 -14.97
CA GLN A 330 -7.03 -0.51 -14.83
C GLN A 330 -5.91 -1.19 -15.57
N ALA A 331 -5.08 -0.41 -16.26
CA ALA A 331 -3.84 -0.87 -16.86
C ALA A 331 -2.76 0.19 -16.72
N VAL A 332 -1.58 -0.21 -16.28
CA VAL A 332 -0.37 0.63 -16.22
C VAL A 332 0.78 -0.15 -16.82
N LEU A 333 1.45 0.44 -17.80
CA LEU A 333 2.60 -0.12 -18.49
C LEU A 333 3.76 0.86 -18.39
N ARG A 334 4.95 0.38 -17.98
CA ARG A 334 6.16 1.17 -17.87
C ARG A 334 7.33 0.50 -18.58
N PRO A 335 7.47 0.67 -19.91
CA PRO A 335 8.70 0.34 -20.61
C PRO A 335 9.87 1.21 -20.12
N VAL A 336 11.01 0.58 -19.96
CA VAL A 336 12.28 1.18 -19.49
C VAL A 336 13.36 0.83 -20.50
N TYR A 337 14.09 1.82 -20.99
CA TYR A 337 15.23 1.64 -21.87
C TYR A 337 16.51 2.18 -21.25
N VAL A 338 17.51 1.30 -21.09
CA VAL A 338 18.80 1.62 -20.51
C VAL A 338 19.67 2.33 -21.57
N LEU A 339 20.02 3.57 -21.29
CA LEU A 339 20.89 4.38 -22.16
C LEU A 339 22.37 4.12 -21.86
N THR A 340 22.73 4.17 -20.58
CA THR A 340 24.09 3.88 -20.08
C THR A 340 23.97 3.08 -18.79
N LYS A 341 25.11 2.70 -18.19
CA LYS A 341 25.13 2.02 -16.89
C LYS A 341 24.37 2.81 -15.79
N MET A 342 24.38 4.13 -15.87
CA MET A 342 23.82 5.00 -14.82
C MET A 342 22.54 5.73 -15.26
N THR A 343 22.12 5.60 -16.50
CA THR A 343 20.99 6.38 -17.02
C THR A 343 20.00 5.53 -17.80
N LYS A 344 18.73 5.84 -17.65
CA LYS A 344 17.62 5.20 -18.36
C LYS A 344 16.54 6.18 -18.74
N PHE A 345 15.81 5.84 -19.79
CA PHE A 345 14.59 6.52 -20.21
C PHE A 345 13.40 5.63 -19.89
N MET A 346 12.33 6.23 -19.39
CA MET A 346 11.11 5.53 -19.01
C MET A 346 9.91 6.22 -19.65
N VAL A 347 8.97 5.42 -20.11
CA VAL A 347 7.62 5.88 -20.46
C VAL A 347 6.65 5.17 -19.53
N GLU A 348 5.63 5.84 -19.02
CA GLU A 348 4.54 5.19 -18.31
C GLU A 348 3.21 5.62 -18.87
N GLY A 349 2.46 4.67 -19.41
CA GLY A 349 1.07 4.85 -19.77
C GLY A 349 0.18 4.23 -18.69
N GLY A 350 -0.81 4.98 -18.22
CA GLY A 350 -1.81 4.52 -17.26
C GLY A 350 -3.23 4.84 -17.73
N TYR A 351 -4.14 3.90 -17.55
CA TYR A 351 -5.56 4.08 -17.81
C TYR A 351 -6.38 3.43 -16.70
N HIS A 352 -7.38 4.14 -16.23
CA HIS A 352 -8.35 3.65 -15.26
C HIS A 352 -9.76 4.03 -15.71
N THR A 353 -10.71 3.11 -15.54
CA THR A 353 -12.12 3.38 -15.71
C THR A 353 -12.94 2.69 -14.63
N LEU A 354 -13.92 3.40 -14.09
CA LEU A 354 -14.91 2.90 -13.14
C LEU A 354 -16.29 3.19 -13.70
N THR A 355 -17.07 2.15 -13.89
CA THR A 355 -18.46 2.24 -14.34
C THR A 355 -19.38 1.62 -13.32
N GLY A 356 -20.58 2.15 -13.19
CA GLY A 356 -21.53 1.61 -12.23
C GLY A 356 -22.92 2.18 -12.44
N GLU A 357 -23.78 1.81 -11.52
CA GLU A 357 -25.19 2.23 -11.46
C GLU A 357 -25.43 2.83 -10.08
N ASN A 358 -26.01 4.03 -10.03
CA ASN A 358 -26.44 4.68 -8.80
C ASN A 358 -27.76 4.10 -8.32
N ASP A 359 -28.20 4.48 -7.12
CA ASP A 359 -29.45 4.00 -6.51
C ASP A 359 -30.71 4.40 -7.27
N ASP A 360 -30.64 5.53 -7.97
CA ASP A 360 -31.72 6.01 -8.83
C ASP A 360 -31.76 5.32 -10.20
N GLY A 361 -30.87 4.33 -10.43
CA GLY A 361 -30.73 3.63 -11.70
C GLY A 361 -29.92 4.37 -12.75
N SER A 362 -29.46 5.59 -12.46
CA SER A 362 -28.57 6.32 -13.36
C SER A 362 -27.21 5.65 -13.44
N LYS A 363 -26.58 5.67 -14.62
CA LYS A 363 -25.25 5.09 -14.84
C LYS A 363 -24.19 6.16 -14.75
N PHE A 364 -23.05 5.80 -14.17
CA PHE A 364 -21.87 6.64 -14.17
C PHE A 364 -20.71 5.95 -14.87
N ASN A 365 -19.84 6.76 -15.44
CA ASN A 365 -18.57 6.32 -16.04
C ASN A 365 -17.51 7.36 -15.71
N GLN A 366 -16.51 6.94 -14.96
CA GLN A 366 -15.36 7.76 -14.57
C GLN A 366 -14.13 7.15 -15.21
N ASN A 367 -13.33 7.94 -15.88
CA ASN A 367 -12.07 7.47 -16.45
C ASN A 367 -10.98 8.53 -16.38
N ILE A 368 -9.75 8.06 -16.31
CA ILE A 368 -8.54 8.89 -16.33
C ILE A 368 -7.47 8.17 -17.13
N GLY A 369 -6.81 8.92 -18.00
CA GLY A 369 -5.63 8.48 -18.74
C GLY A 369 -4.40 9.29 -18.35
N LYS A 370 -3.22 8.65 -18.38
CA LYS A 370 -1.94 9.29 -18.10
C LYS A 370 -0.87 8.82 -19.06
N LEU A 371 0.00 9.75 -19.44
CA LEU A 371 1.26 9.47 -20.11
C LEU A 371 2.37 10.26 -19.42
N THR A 372 3.42 9.55 -18.99
CA THR A 372 4.62 10.16 -18.39
C THR A 372 5.86 9.76 -19.17
N LEU A 373 6.69 10.72 -19.46
CA LEU A 373 8.05 10.54 -19.97
C LEU A 373 9.02 10.90 -18.85
N ALA A 374 10.04 10.07 -18.63
CA ALA A 374 11.02 10.34 -17.58
C ALA A 374 12.43 9.91 -17.99
N TYR A 375 13.40 10.75 -17.63
CA TYR A 375 14.82 10.44 -17.66
C TYR A 375 15.31 10.25 -16.23
N ALA A 376 16.00 9.14 -15.97
CA ALA A 376 16.45 8.81 -14.61
C ALA A 376 17.95 8.55 -14.56
N VAL A 377 18.53 8.91 -13.41
CA VAL A 377 19.92 8.65 -13.06
C VAL A 377 19.93 7.79 -11.77
N ASN A 378 20.65 6.67 -11.80
CA ASN A 378 20.84 5.78 -10.65
C ASN A 378 22.17 5.04 -10.76
N PRO A 379 22.66 4.34 -9.72
CA PRO A 379 23.94 3.63 -9.74
C PRO A 379 24.04 2.48 -10.75
N ASP A 380 22.92 1.82 -11.06
CA ASP A 380 22.85 0.72 -12.02
C ASP A 380 21.49 0.68 -12.73
N ALA A 381 21.45 1.24 -13.93
CA ALA A 381 20.22 1.35 -14.72
C ALA A 381 19.74 0.03 -15.32
N TYR A 382 20.61 -0.99 -15.39
CA TYR A 382 20.24 -2.33 -15.87
C TYR A 382 19.30 -3.06 -14.92
N ASN A 383 19.28 -2.68 -13.65
CA ASN A 383 18.31 -3.17 -12.70
C ASN A 383 17.22 -2.11 -12.46
N ALA A 384 15.98 -2.42 -12.82
CA ALA A 384 14.84 -1.52 -12.65
C ALA A 384 14.58 -1.11 -11.18
N TRP A 385 15.08 -1.90 -10.23
CA TRP A 385 14.87 -1.72 -8.79
C TRP A 385 16.02 -0.98 -8.09
N THR A 386 17.12 -0.70 -8.79
CA THR A 386 18.26 -0.01 -8.17
C THR A 386 17.89 1.39 -7.72
N ARG A 387 18.25 1.69 -6.49
CA ARG A 387 18.15 3.01 -5.86
C ARG A 387 19.51 3.36 -5.18
N PRO A 388 19.79 4.65 -4.90
CA PRO A 388 18.92 5.82 -5.11
C PRO A 388 18.70 6.15 -6.59
N GLU A 389 17.62 6.86 -6.88
CA GLU A 389 17.29 7.29 -8.25
C GLU A 389 16.78 8.73 -8.25
N ILE A 390 17.27 9.54 -9.18
CA ILE A 390 16.75 10.89 -9.46
C ILE A 390 16.10 10.85 -10.83
N ARG A 391 14.85 11.34 -10.92
CA ARG A 391 14.02 11.35 -12.12
C ARG A 391 13.62 12.75 -12.50
N PHE A 392 13.80 13.09 -13.75
CA PHE A 392 13.20 14.25 -14.40
C PHE A 392 12.05 13.77 -15.25
N TYR A 393 10.87 14.35 -15.10
CA TYR A 393 9.67 13.84 -15.76
C TYR A 393 8.76 14.94 -16.30
N ALA A 394 8.00 14.54 -17.34
CA ALA A 394 6.86 15.27 -17.87
C ALA A 394 5.66 14.34 -17.93
N THR A 395 4.55 14.75 -17.33
CA THR A 395 3.31 13.98 -17.22
C THR A 395 2.16 14.75 -17.86
N TYR A 396 1.38 14.05 -18.66
CA TYR A 396 0.07 14.48 -19.15
C TYR A 396 -1.01 13.57 -18.54
N LYS A 397 -2.08 14.17 -18.00
CA LYS A 397 -3.29 13.47 -17.55
C LYS A 397 -4.50 14.02 -18.25
N HIS A 398 -5.44 13.12 -18.54
CA HIS A 398 -6.75 13.46 -19.09
C HIS A 398 -7.84 12.82 -18.26
N TYR A 399 -8.80 13.62 -17.82
CA TYR A 399 -9.97 13.20 -17.06
C TYR A 399 -11.17 13.13 -18.02
N GLY A 400 -11.68 11.94 -18.27
CA GLY A 400 -12.75 11.75 -19.26
C GLY A 400 -14.16 12.09 -18.76
N HIS A 401 -14.29 12.43 -17.46
CA HIS A 401 -15.55 12.83 -16.86
C HIS A 401 -15.33 13.94 -15.82
N GLU A 402 -16.20 14.94 -15.79
CA GLU A 402 -16.08 16.08 -14.87
C GLU A 402 -16.04 15.69 -13.39
N SER A 403 -16.76 14.63 -13.00
CA SER A 403 -16.74 14.15 -11.61
C SER A 403 -15.38 13.60 -11.16
N MET A 404 -14.47 13.31 -12.08
CA MET A 404 -13.09 12.92 -11.78
C MET A 404 -12.12 14.09 -11.81
N VAL A 405 -12.53 15.22 -12.39
CA VAL A 405 -11.68 16.41 -12.41
C VAL A 405 -11.56 16.92 -10.97
N PRO A 406 -10.36 17.06 -10.43
CA PRO A 406 -10.18 17.59 -9.09
C PRO A 406 -10.79 19.00 -8.97
N SER A 407 -11.43 19.29 -7.85
CA SER A 407 -12.17 20.55 -7.64
C SER A 407 -11.34 21.82 -7.85
N TYR A 408 -10.03 21.76 -7.64
CA TYR A 408 -9.12 22.88 -7.91
C TYR A 408 -8.84 23.14 -9.40
N MET A 409 -9.20 22.22 -10.28
CA MET A 409 -9.13 22.39 -11.73
C MET A 409 -10.45 22.90 -12.32
N LEU A 410 -11.52 22.86 -11.52
CA LEU A 410 -12.82 23.37 -11.92
C LEU A 410 -12.82 24.89 -11.67
N ASP A 411 -12.83 25.67 -12.73
CA ASP A 411 -13.12 27.11 -12.67
C ASP A 411 -14.61 27.39 -12.87
N SER A 412 -15.01 28.64 -12.80
CA SER A 412 -16.40 29.05 -12.99
C SER A 412 -16.96 28.78 -14.41
N ASN A 413 -16.13 28.29 -15.32
CA ASN A 413 -16.47 28.01 -16.72
C ASN A 413 -16.43 26.51 -17.06
N GLY A 414 -16.24 25.62 -16.06
CA GLY A 414 -16.16 24.16 -16.24
C GLY A 414 -14.75 23.72 -16.65
N GLY A 415 -13.89 23.50 -15.75
CA GLY A 415 -12.44 23.29 -15.79
C GLY A 415 -11.83 22.50 -16.97
N ASP A 416 -10.55 22.66 -17.16
CA ASP A 416 -9.80 21.89 -18.15
C ASP A 416 -9.64 20.41 -17.69
N ASN A 417 -10.10 19.50 -18.53
CA ASN A 417 -9.96 18.05 -18.29
C ASN A 417 -8.52 17.56 -18.48
N ASN A 418 -7.58 18.45 -18.76
CA ASN A 418 -6.20 18.11 -19.05
C ASN A 418 -5.26 18.71 -18.00
N GLN A 419 -4.28 17.92 -17.58
CA GLN A 419 -3.25 18.36 -16.65
C GLN A 419 -1.87 18.07 -17.21
N TYR A 420 -0.98 19.06 -17.17
CA TYR A 420 0.43 18.93 -17.52
C TYR A 420 1.27 19.17 -16.27
N ILE A 421 2.18 18.25 -15.98
CA ILE A 421 3.05 18.30 -14.79
C ILE A 421 4.49 18.06 -15.24
N PHE A 422 5.39 18.96 -14.86
CA PHE A 422 6.83 18.79 -15.00
C PHE A 422 7.45 18.75 -13.62
N GLY A 423 8.43 17.87 -13.43
CA GLY A 423 9.00 17.75 -12.11
C GLY A 423 10.29 16.96 -12.04
N VAL A 424 10.83 16.97 -10.83
CA VAL A 424 11.99 16.17 -10.43
C VAL A 424 11.61 15.41 -9.17
N GLN A 425 11.99 14.13 -9.10
CA GLN A 425 11.78 13.28 -7.93
C GLN A 425 13.08 12.58 -7.58
N ALA A 426 13.38 12.50 -6.30
CA ALA A 426 14.38 11.59 -5.74
C ALA A 426 13.69 10.48 -4.94
N GLU A 427 14.17 9.25 -5.11
CA GLU A 427 13.65 8.07 -4.43
C GLU A 427 14.80 7.18 -3.97
N ALA A 428 14.72 6.67 -2.75
CA ALA A 428 15.65 5.71 -2.20
C ALA A 428 14.94 4.69 -1.32
N TRP A 429 15.47 3.47 -1.30
CA TRP A 429 15.21 2.47 -0.27
C TRP A 429 16.54 1.85 0.16
N PHE A 430 16.65 1.47 1.42
CA PHE A 430 17.90 1.01 2.03
C PHE A 430 17.62 0.25 3.34
#